data_46418c03b88f59bf29e77cefce657487
#
_entry.id   46418c03b88f59bf29e77cefce657487
#
_cell.length_a   1.000
_cell.length_b   1.000
_cell.length_c   1.000
_cell.angle_alpha   90.00
_cell.angle_beta   90.00
_cell.angle_gamma   90.00
#
_symmetry.space_group_name_H-M   'P 1'
#
loop_
_entity.id
_entity.type
_entity.pdbx_description
1 polymer ?
#
loop_
_entity_poly.entity_id
_entity_poly.type
_entity_poly.pdbx_seq_one_letter_code
_entity_poly.pdbx_strand_id
1 'polypeptide(L)'
;MRFYPSEFIVEEITPGGTLLEVGKQLDLGKPGDQGIEKDFFSHFILEKINWNTSQALKEIAKQLRITSKRFNFAGTKDRSAHTTQLVSAFAVKPEDLLKVKLKDLKINGAWKAREKIKLGELSGNRFTITLTQENVGKPIGNPAFKPISKQLVEQNYSRLNGLVPNFFGSQRFGSLRANSHIVGKFLLQKKFLDAIQNFL
;
A
#
# COMPACT_ATOMS: atom_id res chain seq x y z
N MET A 1 12.91 -3.05 12.94
CA MET A 1 13.21 -3.70 11.65
C MET A 1 13.14 -2.64 10.58
N ARG A 2 14.15 -2.47 9.74
CA ARG A 2 14.16 -1.47 8.66
C ARG A 2 14.42 -2.23 7.35
N PHE A 3 13.47 -2.16 6.42
CA PHE A 3 13.60 -2.75 5.09
C PHE A 3 14.04 -1.69 4.09
N TYR A 4 14.87 -2.07 3.13
CA TYR A 4 15.01 -1.32 1.90
C TYR A 4 13.74 -1.55 1.05
N PRO A 5 13.33 -0.60 0.20
CA PRO A 5 12.12 -0.78 -0.61
C PRO A 5 12.14 -2.02 -1.49
N SER A 6 13.33 -2.43 -1.96
CA SER A 6 13.52 -3.66 -2.73
C SER A 6 13.33 -4.95 -1.92
N GLU A 7 13.36 -4.87 -0.60
CA GLU A 7 13.17 -5.99 0.32
C GLU A 7 11.72 -6.12 0.80
N PHE A 8 10.91 -5.07 0.60
CA PHE A 8 9.51 -5.05 0.99
C PHE A 8 8.65 -4.58 -0.19
N ILE A 9 8.13 -5.55 -0.93
CA ILE A 9 7.30 -5.33 -2.12
C ILE A 9 5.85 -5.61 -1.76
N VAL A 10 4.93 -4.71 -2.17
CA VAL A 10 3.49 -4.85 -1.96
C VAL A 10 2.77 -4.62 -3.27
N GLU A 11 2.12 -5.64 -3.77
CA GLU A 11 1.43 -5.64 -5.05
C GLU A 11 -0.07 -5.86 -4.85
N GLU A 12 -0.87 -4.92 -5.32
CA GLU A 12 -2.32 -4.99 -5.18
C GLU A 12 -2.91 -6.06 -6.10
N ILE A 13 -3.92 -6.74 -5.60
CA ILE A 13 -4.74 -7.69 -6.36
C ILE A 13 -6.11 -7.02 -6.59
N THR A 14 -6.46 -6.80 -7.85
CA THR A 14 -7.73 -6.16 -8.23
C THR A 14 -8.93 -7.02 -7.80
N PRO A 15 -10.16 -6.47 -7.76
CA PRO A 15 -11.38 -7.26 -7.49
C PRO A 15 -11.57 -8.45 -8.44
N GLY A 16 -11.08 -8.33 -9.68
CA GLY A 16 -11.11 -9.41 -10.68
C GLY A 16 -9.99 -10.44 -10.52
N GLY A 17 -9.17 -10.37 -9.45
CA GLY A 17 -8.08 -11.32 -9.18
C GLY A 17 -6.79 -11.04 -9.94
N THR A 18 -6.70 -9.95 -10.71
CA THR A 18 -5.47 -9.60 -11.43
C THR A 18 -4.45 -9.01 -10.48
N LEU A 19 -3.26 -9.59 -10.46
CA LEU A 19 -2.12 -9.09 -9.70
C LEU A 19 -1.43 -7.96 -10.47
N LEU A 20 -1.25 -6.81 -9.83
CA LEU A 20 -0.54 -5.67 -10.39
C LEU A 20 0.95 -5.80 -10.04
N GLU A 21 1.69 -6.54 -10.86
CA GLU A 21 3.10 -6.82 -10.60
C GLU A 21 3.99 -5.59 -10.81
N VAL A 22 4.98 -5.43 -9.93
CA VAL A 22 6.01 -4.41 -10.04
C VAL A 22 6.74 -4.53 -11.39
N GLY A 23 6.94 -3.40 -12.07
CA GLY A 23 7.66 -3.33 -13.36
C GLY A 23 6.86 -3.83 -14.57
N LYS A 24 5.69 -4.43 -14.36
CA LYS A 24 4.88 -5.01 -15.45
C LYS A 24 3.86 -4.01 -15.98
N GLN A 25 3.89 -3.79 -17.28
CA GLN A 25 2.86 -2.99 -17.94
C GLN A 25 1.62 -3.85 -18.18
N LEU A 26 0.46 -3.31 -17.86
CA LEU A 26 -0.84 -3.94 -18.04
C LEU A 26 -1.85 -2.92 -18.58
N ASP A 27 -2.74 -3.41 -19.42
CA ASP A 27 -3.97 -2.70 -19.82
C ASP A 27 -5.16 -3.62 -19.47
N LEU A 28 -6.00 -3.16 -18.57
CA LEU A 28 -7.20 -3.87 -18.13
C LEU A 28 -8.48 -3.17 -18.64
N GLY A 29 -8.34 -2.30 -19.64
CA GLY A 29 -9.45 -1.59 -20.26
C GLY A 29 -10.42 -2.55 -20.97
N LYS A 30 -11.70 -2.22 -20.90
CA LYS A 30 -12.74 -2.98 -21.61
C LYS A 30 -12.99 -2.36 -22.97
N PRO A 31 -13.25 -3.14 -24.02
CA PRO A 31 -13.50 -2.61 -25.38
C PRO A 31 -14.58 -1.53 -25.43
N GLY A 32 -15.65 -1.63 -24.63
CA GLY A 32 -16.75 -0.66 -24.58
C GLY A 32 -16.42 0.66 -23.87
N ASP A 33 -15.29 0.79 -23.21
CA ASP A 33 -14.92 1.99 -22.46
C ASP A 33 -14.16 3.02 -23.32
N GLN A 34 -13.69 2.63 -24.50
CA GLN A 34 -12.96 3.50 -25.44
C GLN A 34 -13.81 4.68 -25.96
N GLY A 35 -15.11 4.48 -26.14
CA GLY A 35 -16.05 5.48 -26.67
C GLY A 35 -16.59 6.48 -25.65
N ILE A 36 -16.16 6.45 -24.40
CA ILE A 36 -16.66 7.38 -23.37
C ILE A 36 -16.03 8.75 -23.59
N GLU A 37 -16.85 9.75 -23.93
CA GLU A 37 -16.36 11.11 -24.23
C GLU A 37 -16.47 12.07 -23.03
N LYS A 38 -17.52 11.92 -22.21
CA LYS A 38 -17.80 12.81 -21.06
C LYS A 38 -17.89 12.03 -19.76
N ASP A 39 -17.60 12.70 -18.64
CA ASP A 39 -17.72 12.18 -17.28
C ASP A 39 -17.05 10.80 -17.06
N PHE A 40 -15.92 10.58 -17.73
CA PHE A 40 -15.17 9.34 -17.65
C PHE A 40 -14.16 9.35 -16.51
N PHE A 41 -13.78 8.17 -16.08
CA PHE A 41 -12.60 7.94 -15.27
C PHE A 41 -11.51 7.31 -16.14
N SER A 42 -10.27 7.59 -15.80
CA SER A 42 -9.17 6.75 -16.23
C SER A 42 -8.69 5.93 -15.06
N HIS A 43 -8.57 4.62 -15.24
CA HIS A 43 -7.85 3.78 -14.31
C HIS A 43 -6.39 3.71 -14.73
N PHE A 44 -5.48 3.69 -13.76
CA PHE A 44 -4.07 3.54 -14.01
C PHE A 44 -3.37 2.78 -12.89
N ILE A 45 -2.29 2.09 -13.23
CA ILE A 45 -1.47 1.37 -12.26
C ILE A 45 -0.34 2.29 -11.82
N LEU A 46 -0.39 2.67 -10.55
CA LEU A 46 0.65 3.46 -9.90
C LEU A 46 1.68 2.54 -9.26
N GLU A 47 2.91 2.60 -9.74
CA GLU A 47 4.09 2.02 -9.09
C GLU A 47 4.86 3.11 -8.37
N LYS A 48 5.24 2.88 -7.11
CA LYS A 48 5.97 3.86 -6.30
C LYS A 48 7.01 3.20 -5.40
N ILE A 49 8.11 3.92 -5.16
CA ILE A 49 9.20 3.51 -4.26
C ILE A 49 9.42 4.64 -3.26
N ASN A 50 9.32 4.34 -1.96
CA ASN A 50 9.50 5.31 -0.87
C ASN A 50 8.52 6.50 -0.88
N TRP A 51 7.37 6.37 -1.50
CA TRP A 51 6.35 7.39 -1.53
C TRP A 51 5.12 7.03 -0.69
N ASN A 52 4.60 8.00 0.05
CA ASN A 52 3.23 7.92 0.57
C ASN A 52 2.25 8.07 -0.60
N THR A 53 1.18 7.26 -0.64
CA THR A 53 0.21 7.25 -1.74
C THR A 53 -0.38 8.65 -2.00
N SER A 54 -0.83 9.34 -0.94
CA SER A 54 -1.43 10.66 -1.08
C SER A 54 -0.44 11.73 -1.56
N GLN A 55 0.83 11.65 -1.15
CA GLN A 55 1.88 12.56 -1.62
C GLN A 55 2.22 12.28 -3.08
N ALA A 56 2.35 11.02 -3.48
CA ALA A 56 2.58 10.62 -4.87
C ALA A 56 1.48 11.18 -5.80
N LEU A 57 0.21 11.03 -5.40
CA LEU A 57 -0.92 11.54 -6.16
C LEU A 57 -0.97 13.07 -6.20
N LYS A 58 -0.53 13.78 -5.16
CA LYS A 58 -0.38 15.24 -5.18
C LYS A 58 0.66 15.71 -6.19
N GLU A 59 1.81 15.04 -6.28
CA GLU A 59 2.84 15.40 -7.26
C GLU A 59 2.41 15.06 -8.69
N ILE A 60 1.72 13.95 -8.91
CA ILE A 60 1.10 13.64 -10.21
C ILE A 60 0.08 14.72 -10.58
N ALA A 61 -0.81 15.11 -9.65
CA ALA A 61 -1.79 16.16 -9.87
C ALA A 61 -1.14 17.50 -10.27
N LYS A 62 -0.06 17.84 -9.60
CA LYS A 62 0.71 19.07 -9.85
C LYS A 62 1.32 19.06 -11.27
N GLN A 63 1.92 17.96 -11.69
CA GLN A 63 2.46 17.80 -13.03
C GLN A 63 1.37 17.89 -14.10
N LEU A 64 0.20 17.31 -13.84
CA LEU A 64 -0.96 17.37 -14.74
C LEU A 64 -1.76 18.69 -14.63
N ARG A 65 -1.40 19.59 -13.72
CA ARG A 65 -2.11 20.85 -13.44
C ARG A 65 -3.58 20.66 -13.08
N ILE A 66 -3.86 19.64 -12.26
CA ILE A 66 -5.20 19.30 -11.77
C ILE A 66 -5.23 19.26 -10.24
N THR A 67 -6.42 19.13 -9.66
CA THR A 67 -6.54 18.89 -8.22
C THR A 67 -6.39 17.41 -7.88
N SER A 68 -5.67 17.09 -6.80
CA SER A 68 -5.53 15.71 -6.31
C SER A 68 -6.86 15.07 -5.86
N LYS A 69 -7.92 15.88 -5.66
CA LYS A 69 -9.27 15.39 -5.35
C LYS A 69 -9.90 14.56 -6.48
N ARG A 70 -9.34 14.63 -7.70
CA ARG A 70 -9.78 13.82 -8.83
C ARG A 70 -9.36 12.35 -8.74
N PHE A 71 -8.40 12.03 -7.88
CA PHE A 71 -7.91 10.66 -7.70
C PHE A 71 -8.67 9.91 -6.61
N ASN A 72 -8.95 8.63 -6.88
CA ASN A 72 -9.49 7.70 -5.90
C ASN A 72 -8.73 6.37 -5.98
N PHE A 73 -8.64 5.65 -4.88
CA PHE A 73 -7.92 4.38 -4.76
C PHE A 73 -8.55 3.51 -3.66
N ALA A 74 -8.33 2.21 -3.74
CA ALA A 74 -8.94 1.25 -2.81
C ALA A 74 -8.33 1.31 -1.39
N GLY A 75 -7.06 1.70 -1.28
CA GLY A 75 -6.38 1.82 0.01
C GLY A 75 -4.98 2.42 -0.16
N THR A 76 -4.41 2.91 0.94
CA THR A 76 -3.03 3.38 0.93
C THR A 76 -2.06 2.21 0.96
N LYS A 77 -0.89 2.38 0.33
CA LYS A 77 0.21 1.41 0.39
C LYS A 77 1.36 2.01 1.20
N ASP A 78 2.13 1.14 1.85
CA ASP A 78 3.26 1.51 2.69
C ASP A 78 4.20 2.49 2.00
N ARG A 79 4.73 3.44 2.80
CA ARG A 79 5.69 4.41 2.30
C ARG A 79 7.05 3.77 2.04
N SER A 80 7.58 3.07 3.04
CA SER A 80 8.92 2.46 3.00
C SER A 80 8.87 1.09 2.31
N ALA A 81 8.37 1.06 1.07
CA ALA A 81 8.17 -0.14 0.27
C ALA A 81 8.24 0.19 -1.22
N HIS A 82 8.37 -0.84 -2.05
CA HIS A 82 8.14 -0.79 -3.49
C HIS A 82 6.73 -1.34 -3.75
N THR A 83 5.83 -0.53 -4.23
CA THR A 83 4.41 -0.92 -4.28
C THR A 83 3.76 -0.60 -5.61
N THR A 84 2.76 -1.41 -5.96
CA THR A 84 1.82 -1.15 -7.05
C THR A 84 0.39 -1.10 -6.54
N GLN A 85 -0.42 -0.25 -7.11
CA GLN A 85 -1.84 -0.15 -6.81
C GLN A 85 -2.64 0.42 -7.97
N LEU A 86 -3.94 0.11 -8.00
CA LEU A 86 -4.87 0.70 -8.94
C LEU A 86 -5.38 2.04 -8.42
N VAL A 87 -5.42 3.04 -9.31
CA VAL A 87 -5.92 4.39 -9.02
C VAL A 87 -6.87 4.81 -10.13
N SER A 88 -7.95 5.50 -9.79
CA SER A 88 -8.82 6.17 -10.77
C SER A 88 -8.63 7.68 -10.74
N ALA A 89 -8.71 8.31 -11.91
CA ALA A 89 -8.63 9.75 -12.13
C ALA A 89 -9.86 10.24 -12.89
N PHE A 90 -10.61 11.20 -12.32
CA PHE A 90 -11.78 11.78 -12.97
C PHE A 90 -11.38 12.77 -14.06
N ALA A 91 -11.93 12.61 -15.26
CA ALA A 91 -11.73 13.48 -16.41
C ALA A 91 -10.25 13.80 -16.73
N VAL A 92 -9.40 12.77 -16.67
CA VAL A 92 -7.97 12.82 -17.06
C VAL A 92 -7.77 11.77 -18.15
N LYS A 93 -7.18 12.15 -19.25
CA LYS A 93 -6.95 11.21 -20.37
C LYS A 93 -5.85 10.19 -20.00
N PRO A 94 -6.01 8.91 -20.38
CA PRO A 94 -4.97 7.89 -20.15
C PRO A 94 -3.60 8.30 -20.70
N GLU A 95 -3.59 8.92 -21.88
CA GLU A 95 -2.35 9.36 -22.57
C GLU A 95 -1.60 10.42 -21.75
N ASP A 96 -2.31 11.27 -21.01
CA ASP A 96 -1.67 12.30 -20.18
C ASP A 96 -1.10 11.70 -18.90
N LEU A 97 -1.76 10.67 -18.33
CA LEU A 97 -1.24 9.90 -17.22
C LEU A 97 0.07 9.19 -17.62
N LEU A 98 0.11 8.56 -18.78
CA LEU A 98 1.29 7.83 -19.25
C LEU A 98 2.50 8.76 -19.56
N LYS A 99 2.28 10.07 -19.73
CA LYS A 99 3.35 11.06 -19.90
C LYS A 99 3.99 11.51 -18.59
N VAL A 100 3.41 11.14 -17.44
CA VAL A 100 3.94 11.53 -16.12
C VAL A 100 5.33 10.96 -15.92
N LYS A 101 6.29 11.82 -15.59
CA LYS A 101 7.68 11.46 -15.31
C LYS A 101 8.09 12.05 -13.98
N LEU A 102 8.11 11.24 -12.96
CA LEU A 102 8.52 11.60 -11.60
C LEU A 102 9.52 10.56 -11.08
N LYS A 103 10.48 11.04 -10.31
CA LYS A 103 11.47 10.14 -9.70
C LYS A 103 10.78 9.15 -8.77
N ASP A 104 11.12 7.87 -8.90
CA ASP A 104 10.61 6.78 -8.07
C ASP A 104 9.07 6.59 -8.13
N LEU A 105 8.45 7.11 -9.21
CA LEU A 105 7.04 6.91 -9.55
C LEU A 105 6.93 6.51 -11.02
N LYS A 106 6.13 5.49 -11.30
CA LYS A 106 5.82 5.04 -12.66
C LYS A 106 4.34 4.78 -12.81
N ILE A 107 3.84 4.95 -14.02
CA ILE A 107 2.50 4.54 -14.42
C ILE A 107 2.65 3.37 -15.39
N ASN A 108 2.30 2.18 -14.92
CA ASN A 108 2.51 0.91 -15.63
C ASN A 108 1.31 0.52 -16.51
N GLY A 109 0.47 1.47 -16.84
CA GLY A 109 -0.69 1.32 -17.71
C GLY A 109 -1.78 2.29 -17.31
N ALA A 110 -2.56 2.73 -18.30
CA ALA A 110 -3.71 3.60 -18.08
C ALA A 110 -4.74 3.36 -19.18
N TRP A 111 -6.03 3.33 -18.81
CA TRP A 111 -7.15 3.09 -19.71
C TRP A 111 -8.40 3.83 -19.24
N LYS A 112 -9.36 4.04 -20.13
CA LYS A 112 -10.66 4.61 -19.78
C LYS A 112 -11.51 3.62 -18.98
N ALA A 113 -12.30 4.15 -18.06
CA ALA A 113 -13.25 3.39 -17.24
C ALA A 113 -14.49 4.22 -16.95
N ARG A 114 -15.60 3.56 -16.63
CA ARG A 114 -16.89 4.21 -16.33
C ARG A 114 -17.01 4.67 -14.89
N GLU A 115 -16.36 3.98 -13.97
CA GLU A 115 -16.54 4.18 -12.55
C GLU A 115 -15.24 4.52 -11.85
N LYS A 116 -15.36 5.23 -10.73
CA LYS A 116 -14.23 5.45 -9.81
C LYS A 116 -13.98 4.19 -8.98
N ILE A 117 -12.75 4.01 -8.56
CA ILE A 117 -12.38 3.02 -7.57
C ILE A 117 -12.90 3.47 -6.20
N LYS A 118 -13.55 2.57 -5.46
CA LYS A 118 -14.07 2.82 -4.12
C LYS A 118 -13.08 2.33 -3.06
N LEU A 119 -13.12 2.92 -1.89
CA LEU A 119 -12.32 2.48 -0.76
C LEU A 119 -12.65 1.02 -0.40
N GLY A 120 -11.62 0.18 -0.24
CA GLY A 120 -11.78 -1.25 0.00
C GLY A 120 -12.01 -2.11 -1.24
N GLU A 121 -12.09 -1.54 -2.44
CA GLU A 121 -12.35 -2.25 -3.70
C GLU A 121 -11.07 -2.91 -4.25
N LEU A 122 -10.58 -3.91 -3.54
CA LEU A 122 -9.46 -4.78 -3.92
C LEU A 122 -9.70 -6.18 -3.34
N SER A 123 -9.18 -7.21 -3.98
CA SER A 123 -9.23 -8.58 -3.45
C SER A 123 -8.18 -8.82 -2.37
N GLY A 124 -7.05 -8.11 -2.42
CA GLY A 124 -5.98 -8.26 -1.44
C GLY A 124 -4.67 -7.64 -1.90
N ASN A 125 -3.60 -8.05 -1.25
CA ASN A 125 -2.24 -7.65 -1.61
C ASN A 125 -1.33 -8.88 -1.54
N ARG A 126 -0.40 -8.98 -2.50
CA ARG A 126 0.73 -9.89 -2.43
C ARG A 126 1.89 -9.16 -1.77
N PHE A 127 2.47 -9.77 -0.74
CA PHE A 127 3.67 -9.29 -0.08
C PHE A 127 4.87 -10.16 -0.47
N THR A 128 5.94 -9.52 -0.89
CA THR A 128 7.24 -10.17 -1.04
C THR A 128 8.21 -9.51 -0.09
N ILE A 129 8.68 -10.26 0.90
CA ILE A 129 9.53 -9.75 1.98
C ILE A 129 10.85 -10.51 1.95
N THR A 130 11.95 -9.80 1.71
CA THR A 130 13.30 -10.36 1.77
C THR A 130 13.85 -10.22 3.17
N LEU A 131 14.08 -11.33 3.83
CA LEU A 131 14.69 -11.37 5.16
C LEU A 131 16.20 -11.47 5.03
N THR A 132 16.91 -10.46 5.52
CA THR A 132 18.37 -10.43 5.61
C THR A 132 18.80 -10.41 7.09
N GLN A 133 20.05 -10.75 7.38
CA GLN A 133 20.58 -10.64 8.75
C GLN A 133 20.55 -9.21 9.28
N GLU A 134 20.62 -8.22 8.38
CA GLU A 134 20.56 -6.80 8.74
C GLU A 134 19.16 -6.34 9.11
N ASN A 135 18.13 -6.78 8.35
CA ASN A 135 16.76 -6.30 8.57
C ASN A 135 15.97 -7.10 9.62
N VAL A 136 16.38 -8.33 9.93
CA VAL A 136 15.76 -9.14 10.99
C VAL A 136 16.13 -8.65 12.39
N GLY A 137 17.07 -7.72 12.51
CA GLY A 137 17.43 -7.04 13.75
C GLY A 137 17.95 -7.97 14.87
N LYS A 138 19.03 -7.59 15.49
CA LYS A 138 19.45 -8.25 16.76
C LYS A 138 18.41 -7.89 17.82
N PRO A 139 17.80 -8.85 18.55
CA PRO A 139 16.96 -8.53 19.68
C PRO A 139 17.78 -7.70 20.67
N ILE A 140 17.26 -6.55 21.05
CA ILE A 140 17.92 -5.69 22.03
C ILE A 140 18.07 -6.49 23.32
N GLY A 141 19.33 -6.79 23.70
CA GLY A 141 19.66 -7.37 25.00
C GLY A 141 19.76 -8.89 25.12
N ASN A 142 19.69 -9.66 24.04
CA ASN A 142 19.90 -11.11 24.12
C ASN A 142 21.16 -11.57 23.36
N PRO A 143 22.28 -11.87 24.05
CA PRO A 143 23.51 -12.36 23.42
C PRO A 143 23.41 -13.77 22.82
N ALA A 144 22.33 -14.53 23.15
CA ALA A 144 22.11 -15.88 22.67
C ALA A 144 21.32 -15.97 21.36
N PHE A 145 21.06 -14.84 20.69
CA PHE A 145 20.33 -14.84 19.41
C PHE A 145 21.17 -15.47 18.29
N LYS A 146 20.77 -16.65 17.88
CA LYS A 146 21.37 -17.31 16.73
C LYS A 146 20.83 -16.67 15.45
N PRO A 147 21.66 -16.49 14.41
CA PRO A 147 21.19 -16.02 13.10
C PRO A 147 20.02 -16.90 12.61
N ILE A 148 18.99 -16.28 12.07
CA ILE A 148 17.87 -17.02 11.50
C ILE A 148 18.38 -17.71 10.24
N SER A 149 18.41 -19.05 10.26
CA SER A 149 18.74 -19.84 9.07
C SER A 149 17.46 -20.17 8.29
N LYS A 150 17.61 -20.38 6.98
CA LYS A 150 16.51 -20.85 6.11
C LYS A 150 15.87 -22.12 6.69
N GLN A 151 16.67 -23.08 7.13
CA GLN A 151 16.21 -24.33 7.75
C GLN A 151 15.34 -24.09 8.98
N LEU A 152 15.70 -23.12 9.85
CA LEU A 152 14.92 -22.79 11.04
C LEU A 152 13.55 -22.21 10.65
N VAL A 153 13.49 -21.36 9.63
CA VAL A 153 12.23 -20.81 9.12
C VAL A 153 11.34 -21.92 8.58
N GLU A 154 11.89 -22.79 7.73
CA GLU A 154 11.17 -23.91 7.13
C GLU A 154 10.64 -24.90 8.18
N GLN A 155 11.46 -25.24 9.18
CA GLN A 155 11.06 -26.10 10.29
C GLN A 155 9.90 -25.51 11.10
N ASN A 156 9.97 -24.21 11.45
CA ASN A 156 8.90 -23.56 12.20
C ASN A 156 7.63 -23.42 11.37
N TYR A 157 7.74 -23.09 10.07
CA TYR A 157 6.59 -23.03 9.18
C TYR A 157 5.89 -24.39 9.06
N SER A 158 6.66 -25.48 8.94
CA SER A 158 6.13 -26.85 8.89
C SER A 158 5.46 -27.25 10.21
N ARG A 159 6.06 -26.89 11.36
CA ARG A 159 5.48 -27.15 12.70
C ARG A 159 4.14 -26.44 12.91
N LEU A 160 3.95 -25.28 12.29
CA LEU A 160 2.71 -24.51 12.35
C LEU A 160 1.70 -24.91 11.26
N ASN A 161 1.95 -25.97 10.50
CA ASN A 161 1.13 -26.42 9.37
C ASN A 161 0.82 -25.29 8.39
N GLY A 162 1.80 -24.43 8.12
CA GLY A 162 1.64 -23.27 7.24
C GLY A 162 0.87 -22.09 7.86
N LEU A 163 0.46 -22.20 9.12
CA LEU A 163 -0.19 -21.08 9.82
C LEU A 163 0.86 -20.13 10.38
N VAL A 164 0.59 -18.83 10.29
CA VAL A 164 1.42 -17.79 10.89
C VAL A 164 0.59 -17.03 11.90
N PRO A 165 1.06 -16.93 13.18
CA PRO A 165 0.35 -16.13 14.17
C PRO A 165 0.22 -14.68 13.71
N ASN A 166 -0.99 -14.13 13.76
CA ASN A 166 -1.28 -12.76 13.35
C ASN A 166 -0.85 -11.76 14.44
N PHE A 167 0.45 -11.69 14.71
CA PHE A 167 1.00 -10.70 15.63
C PHE A 167 1.10 -9.33 14.95
N PHE A 168 0.89 -8.30 15.71
CA PHE A 168 1.08 -6.92 15.30
C PHE A 168 1.99 -6.18 16.29
N GLY A 169 2.80 -5.27 15.77
CA GLY A 169 3.70 -4.44 16.57
C GLY A 169 3.05 -3.13 17.04
N SER A 170 3.83 -2.34 17.75
CA SER A 170 3.40 -1.05 18.33
C SER A 170 2.83 -0.06 17.31
N GLN A 171 3.27 -0.12 16.05
CA GLN A 171 2.76 0.73 14.96
C GLN A 171 1.24 0.57 14.75
N ARG A 172 0.66 -0.57 15.13
CA ARG A 172 -0.80 -0.79 15.11
C ARG A 172 -1.55 0.22 15.97
N PHE A 173 -0.91 0.73 17.00
CA PHE A 173 -1.49 1.64 17.98
C PHE A 173 -1.14 3.13 17.73
N GLY A 174 -0.53 3.43 16.59
CA GLY A 174 -0.14 4.79 16.18
C GLY A 174 1.36 4.92 15.93
N SER A 175 1.73 5.77 14.95
CA SER A 175 3.14 6.00 14.56
C SER A 175 3.81 7.08 15.38
N LEU A 176 3.05 8.07 15.88
CA LEU A 176 3.54 9.19 16.70
C LEU A 176 3.36 8.90 18.20
N ARG A 177 2.20 8.39 18.55
CA ARG A 177 1.85 7.99 19.92
C ARG A 177 1.22 6.60 19.84
N ALA A 178 1.87 5.59 20.41
CA ALA A 178 1.36 4.22 20.39
C ALA A 178 0.30 4.02 21.49
N ASN A 179 -0.74 4.87 21.52
CA ASN A 179 -1.74 4.94 22.58
C ASN A 179 -3.19 4.76 22.12
N SER A 180 -3.45 4.51 20.83
CA SER A 180 -4.82 4.39 20.31
C SER A 180 -5.64 3.29 21.01
N HIS A 181 -5.00 2.21 21.48
CA HIS A 181 -5.65 1.16 22.27
C HIS A 181 -6.06 1.63 23.67
N ILE A 182 -5.28 2.51 24.29
CA ILE A 182 -5.60 3.12 25.60
C ILE A 182 -6.79 4.05 25.46
N VAL A 183 -6.75 4.93 24.45
CA VAL A 183 -7.87 5.83 24.12
C VAL A 183 -9.14 5.01 23.83
N GLY A 184 -9.02 3.98 23.00
CA GLY A 184 -10.14 3.08 22.70
C GLY A 184 -10.72 2.40 23.94
N LYS A 185 -9.88 1.93 24.86
CA LYS A 185 -10.30 1.39 26.16
C LYS A 185 -11.13 2.38 26.97
N PHE A 186 -10.67 3.63 27.08
CA PHE A 186 -11.42 4.66 27.83
C PHE A 186 -12.75 5.01 27.14
N LEU A 187 -12.81 5.06 25.82
CA LEU A 187 -14.05 5.27 25.08
C LEU A 187 -15.06 4.14 25.35
N LEU A 188 -14.63 2.90 25.32
CA LEU A 188 -15.49 1.76 25.65
C LEU A 188 -15.98 1.78 27.10
N GLN A 189 -15.17 2.29 28.03
CA GLN A 189 -15.52 2.48 29.43
C GLN A 189 -16.35 3.75 29.68
N LYS A 190 -16.68 4.53 28.64
CA LYS A 190 -17.37 5.83 28.72
C LYS A 190 -16.61 6.89 29.57
N LYS A 191 -15.30 6.73 29.72
CA LYS A 191 -14.39 7.67 30.41
C LYS A 191 -13.86 8.68 29.41
N PHE A 192 -14.72 9.58 28.96
CA PHE A 192 -14.39 10.50 27.84
C PHE A 192 -13.28 11.49 28.16
N LEU A 193 -13.19 11.98 29.39
CA LEU A 193 -12.12 12.88 29.81
C LEU A 193 -10.75 12.19 29.78
N ASP A 194 -10.67 10.96 30.28
CA ASP A 194 -9.43 10.18 30.25
C ASP A 194 -9.04 9.84 28.79
N ALA A 195 -10.02 9.58 27.92
CA ALA A 195 -9.77 9.35 26.49
C ALA A 195 -9.18 10.60 25.82
N ILE A 196 -9.73 11.79 26.11
CA ILE A 196 -9.24 13.07 25.57
C ILE A 196 -7.82 13.36 26.08
N GLN A 197 -7.56 13.21 27.37
CA GLN A 197 -6.25 13.46 27.97
C GLN A 197 -5.16 12.54 27.38
N ASN A 198 -5.52 11.29 27.05
CA ASN A 198 -4.58 10.36 26.42
C ASN A 198 -4.42 10.56 24.91
N PHE A 199 -5.38 11.23 24.26
CA PHE A 199 -5.32 11.56 22.83
C PHE A 199 -4.46 12.81 22.56
N LEU A 200 -4.49 13.81 23.43
CA LEU A 200 -3.71 15.06 23.35
C LEU A 200 -2.25 14.85 23.78
#